data_6b800e17be6c9ff681e9cac33dc9d893
#
_entry.id   6b800e17be6c9ff681e9cac33dc9d893
#
_cell.length_a   1.000
_cell.length_b   1.000
_cell.length_c   1.000
_cell.angle_alpha   90.00
_cell.angle_beta   90.00
_cell.angle_gamma   90.00
#
_symmetry.space_group_name_H-M   'P 1'
#
loop_
_entity.id
_entity.type
_entity.pdbx_description
1 polymer ?
#
loop_
_entity_poly.entity_id
_entity_poly.type
_entity_poly.pdbx_seq_one_letter_code
_entity_poly.pdbx_strand_id
1 'polypeptide(L)'
;MKIKIKDLKKSYKIIILISFSAILLLTTFVITDSFAFFKYEDVMVNKLKVGDIKVKIEEEFNPPSDLGTEPITKVVKIKNPINTPNLIRVSITGRWINPNDEHEVIPNDGEVVKLNFSEEFDESGNSTNWYRADDGYYYYKKILNGNESTENLLDSVTFNISEDSIYRDKEYHVEVKAEAVQPTKHKDGNNDIYVYREVWRNISNKANELLKSIVDQYDKN
;
A
#
# COMPACT_ATOMS: atom_id res chain seq x y z
N MET A 1 -25.81 8.29 66.53
CA MET A 1 -24.99 8.80 65.40
C MET A 1 -25.96 9.45 64.36
N LYS A 2 -26.02 10.80 64.30
CA LYS A 2 -26.90 11.51 63.38
C LYS A 2 -26.14 11.77 62.09
N ILE A 3 -26.41 11.00 61.05
CA ILE A 3 -25.87 11.24 59.72
C ILE A 3 -26.60 12.47 59.16
N LYS A 4 -25.85 13.53 58.80
CA LYS A 4 -26.43 14.75 58.24
C LYS A 4 -26.84 14.50 56.80
N ILE A 5 -28.09 14.80 56.45
CA ILE A 5 -28.69 14.66 55.10
C ILE A 5 -27.85 15.36 53.99
N LYS A 6 -27.04 16.34 54.38
CA LYS A 6 -26.14 17.08 53.47
C LYS A 6 -24.98 16.21 52.92
N ASP A 7 -24.49 15.27 53.74
CA ASP A 7 -23.40 14.35 53.39
C ASP A 7 -23.88 13.23 52.45
N LEU A 8 -25.11 12.78 52.66
CA LEU A 8 -25.80 11.83 51.75
C LEU A 8 -25.93 12.40 50.31
N LYS A 9 -26.34 13.65 50.15
CA LYS A 9 -26.47 14.30 48.83
C LYS A 9 -25.14 14.46 48.14
N LYS A 10 -24.05 14.67 48.87
CA LYS A 10 -22.69 14.78 48.31
C LYS A 10 -22.18 13.42 47.83
N SER A 11 -22.37 12.37 48.63
CA SER A 11 -22.02 10.99 48.28
C SER A 11 -22.76 10.48 47.03
N TYR A 12 -24.08 10.79 46.93
CA TYR A 12 -24.88 10.42 45.75
C TYR A 12 -24.38 11.09 44.49
N LYS A 13 -23.97 12.36 44.51
CA LYS A 13 -23.38 13.05 43.35
C LYS A 13 -22.07 12.44 42.93
N ILE A 14 -21.23 12.02 43.89
CA ILE A 14 -19.96 11.39 43.59
C ILE A 14 -20.18 9.99 42.98
N ILE A 15 -21.12 9.22 43.47
CA ILE A 15 -21.47 7.89 42.91
C ILE A 15 -22.00 8.03 41.47
N ILE A 16 -22.86 9.01 41.20
CA ILE A 16 -23.34 9.28 39.83
C ILE A 16 -22.19 9.68 38.88
N LEU A 17 -21.28 10.50 39.37
CA LEU A 17 -20.12 10.93 38.55
C LEU A 17 -19.19 9.75 38.23
N ILE A 18 -18.94 8.88 39.18
CA ILE A 18 -18.11 7.67 39.03
C ILE A 18 -18.79 6.67 38.05
N SER A 19 -20.11 6.45 38.20
CA SER A 19 -20.85 5.56 37.28
C SER A 19 -20.92 6.11 35.87
N PHE A 20 -21.08 7.41 35.69
CA PHE A 20 -21.04 8.04 34.37
C PHE A 20 -19.66 7.96 33.69
N SER A 21 -18.59 8.15 34.49
CA SER A 21 -17.22 7.98 34.04
C SER A 21 -16.89 6.52 33.67
N ALA A 22 -17.40 5.56 34.42
CA ALA A 22 -17.23 4.13 34.14
C ALA A 22 -17.98 3.70 32.84
N ILE A 23 -19.19 4.24 32.61
CA ILE A 23 -19.96 4.00 31.40
C ILE A 23 -19.24 4.62 30.19
N LEU A 24 -18.70 5.82 30.33
CA LEU A 24 -17.94 6.49 29.26
C LEU A 24 -16.65 5.72 28.89
N LEU A 25 -15.95 5.18 29.90
CA LEU A 25 -14.79 4.32 29.69
C LEU A 25 -15.17 2.98 29.01
N LEU A 26 -16.26 2.36 29.42
CA LEU A 26 -16.76 1.12 28.80
C LEU A 26 -17.20 1.33 27.34
N THR A 27 -17.83 2.47 27.03
CA THR A 27 -18.23 2.78 25.65
C THR A 27 -17.03 3.05 24.73
N THR A 28 -15.94 3.63 25.25
CA THR A 28 -14.70 3.79 24.46
C THR A 28 -14.00 2.46 24.19
N PHE A 29 -14.08 1.47 25.09
CA PHE A 29 -13.54 0.13 24.87
C PHE A 29 -14.34 -0.70 23.86
N VAL A 30 -15.67 -0.55 23.80
CA VAL A 30 -16.52 -1.34 22.89
C VAL A 30 -16.47 -0.82 21.46
N ILE A 31 -16.09 0.44 21.24
CA ILE A 31 -16.00 1.05 19.88
C ILE A 31 -14.67 0.69 19.21
N THR A 32 -13.64 0.27 19.95
CA THR A 32 -12.31 -0.05 19.38
C THR A 32 -12.17 -1.47 18.84
N ASP A 33 -13.10 -2.38 19.15
CA ASP A 33 -12.93 -3.81 18.81
C ASP A 33 -13.71 -4.30 17.58
N SER A 34 -14.33 -3.38 16.80
CA SER A 34 -15.20 -3.79 15.68
C SER A 34 -14.71 -3.38 14.28
N PHE A 35 -13.47 -2.94 14.15
CA PHE A 35 -12.94 -2.56 12.84
C PHE A 35 -11.85 -3.53 12.39
N ALA A 36 -12.08 -4.21 11.26
CA ALA A 36 -10.99 -4.75 10.48
C ALA A 36 -10.15 -3.55 10.00
N PHE A 37 -9.05 -3.26 10.70
CA PHE A 37 -8.16 -2.17 10.34
C PHE A 37 -7.28 -2.60 9.19
N PHE A 38 -7.34 -1.84 8.10
CA PHE A 38 -6.24 -1.80 7.17
C PHE A 38 -5.05 -1.12 7.84
N LYS A 39 -4.09 -1.89 8.32
CA LYS A 39 -2.81 -1.33 8.69
C LYS A 39 -2.00 -1.17 7.41
N TYR A 40 -1.68 0.07 7.14
CA TYR A 40 -0.84 0.45 6.03
C TYR A 40 0.61 0.59 6.53
N GLU A 41 1.53 -0.08 5.86
CA GLU A 41 2.96 0.09 6.10
C GLU A 41 3.63 0.51 4.78
N ASP A 42 4.16 1.74 4.77
CA ASP A 42 4.90 2.29 3.64
C ASP A 42 6.35 1.82 3.72
N VAL A 43 6.71 0.85 2.88
CA VAL A 43 8.09 0.36 2.80
C VAL A 43 8.77 0.97 1.59
N MET A 44 9.43 2.11 1.81
CA MET A 44 10.26 2.73 0.78
C MET A 44 11.67 2.13 0.83
N VAL A 45 12.04 1.33 -0.18
CA VAL A 45 13.40 0.82 -0.33
C VAL A 45 14.16 1.65 -1.36
N ASN A 46 14.97 2.58 -0.86
CA ASN A 46 15.97 3.25 -1.69
C ASN A 46 17.24 2.40 -1.74
N LYS A 47 17.50 1.73 -2.87
CA LYS A 47 18.83 1.14 -3.13
C LYS A 47 19.53 1.97 -4.18
N LEU A 48 20.57 2.72 -3.74
CA LEU A 48 21.44 3.38 -4.71
C LEU A 48 22.83 3.67 -4.28
N LYS A 49 23.72 3.44 -5.25
CA LYS A 49 25.03 4.08 -5.38
C LYS A 49 25.02 4.86 -6.68
N VAL A 50 25.04 6.18 -6.62
CA VAL A 50 25.22 7.21 -7.63
C VAL A 50 23.98 8.10 -7.81
N GLY A 51 24.03 9.26 -7.20
CA GLY A 51 22.98 10.30 -7.26
C GLY A 51 21.88 10.11 -6.22
N ASP A 52 21.33 11.21 -5.72
CA ASP A 52 20.14 11.17 -4.86
C ASP A 52 18.94 10.68 -5.68
N ILE A 53 18.54 9.44 -5.47
CA ILE A 53 17.28 8.91 -6.01
C ILE A 53 16.33 8.81 -4.84
N LYS A 54 15.21 9.49 -4.96
CA LYS A 54 14.08 9.43 -4.03
C LYS A 54 12.82 9.25 -4.82
N VAL A 55 11.98 8.33 -4.40
CA VAL A 55 10.59 8.25 -4.82
C VAL A 55 9.71 8.23 -3.60
N LYS A 56 8.53 8.78 -3.74
CA LYS A 56 7.52 8.83 -2.70
C LYS A 56 6.29 8.10 -3.21
N ILE A 57 5.79 7.17 -2.44
CA ILE A 57 4.48 6.58 -2.69
C ILE A 57 3.45 7.63 -2.23
N GLU A 58 2.58 8.05 -3.12
CA GLU A 58 1.42 8.89 -2.80
C GLU A 58 0.20 8.00 -2.74
N GLU A 59 -0.43 7.98 -1.57
CA GLU A 59 -1.60 7.17 -1.31
C GLU A 59 -2.73 8.02 -0.77
N GLU A 60 -3.93 7.66 -1.22
CA GLU A 60 -5.18 8.12 -0.64
C GLU A 60 -5.92 6.89 -0.15
N PHE A 61 -6.24 6.86 1.13
CA PHE A 61 -6.98 5.79 1.76
C PHE A 61 -8.11 6.35 2.60
N ASN A 62 -9.33 5.93 2.28
CA ASN A 62 -10.53 6.26 3.04
C ASN A 62 -11.05 4.98 3.70
N PRO A 63 -10.73 4.73 5.00
CA PRO A 63 -11.23 3.56 5.70
C PRO A 63 -12.75 3.62 5.76
N PRO A 64 -13.46 2.53 5.40
CA PRO A 64 -14.91 2.48 5.53
C PRO A 64 -15.30 2.37 6.99
N SER A 65 -16.53 2.82 7.29
CA SER A 65 -17.15 2.58 8.60
C SER A 65 -17.64 1.13 8.75
N ASP A 66 -17.77 0.41 7.65
CA ASP A 66 -18.21 -0.99 7.60
C ASP A 66 -17.61 -1.67 6.36
N LEU A 67 -17.25 -2.95 6.47
CA LEU A 67 -16.76 -3.76 5.35
C LEU A 67 -17.98 -4.26 4.54
N GLY A 68 -18.36 -3.48 3.55
CA GLY A 68 -19.35 -3.87 2.56
C GLY A 68 -18.69 -4.45 1.30
N THR A 69 -19.53 -4.71 0.28
CA THR A 69 -19.06 -5.13 -1.07
C THR A 69 -18.64 -3.94 -1.94
N GLU A 70 -18.79 -2.71 -1.43
CA GLU A 70 -18.40 -1.51 -2.15
C GLU A 70 -16.88 -1.35 -2.19
N PRO A 71 -16.32 -0.83 -3.29
CA PRO A 71 -14.89 -0.58 -3.39
C PRO A 71 -14.42 0.45 -2.36
N ILE A 72 -13.37 0.11 -1.64
CA ILE A 72 -12.72 1.00 -0.69
C ILE A 72 -11.59 1.73 -1.40
N THR A 73 -11.63 3.04 -1.41
CA THR A 73 -10.59 3.88 -2.04
C THR A 73 -9.20 3.55 -1.48
N LYS A 74 -8.29 3.16 -2.37
CA LYS A 74 -6.89 2.92 -2.09
C LYS A 74 -6.08 3.31 -3.32
N VAL A 75 -5.91 4.61 -3.52
CA VAL A 75 -5.15 5.13 -4.66
C VAL A 75 -3.66 4.97 -4.40
N VAL A 76 -2.93 4.42 -5.37
CA VAL A 76 -1.48 4.27 -5.33
C VAL A 76 -0.88 4.86 -6.60
N LYS A 77 -0.01 5.85 -6.44
CA LYS A 77 0.85 6.42 -7.50
C LYS A 77 2.21 6.78 -6.94
N ILE A 78 3.20 6.93 -7.81
CA ILE A 78 4.58 7.20 -7.42
C ILE A 78 4.97 8.61 -7.83
N LYS A 79 5.49 9.39 -6.88
CA LYS A 79 6.05 10.72 -7.13
C LYS A 79 7.56 10.69 -7.15
N ASN A 80 8.13 11.37 -8.11
CA ASN A 80 9.55 11.70 -8.15
C ASN A 80 9.77 13.11 -7.57
N PRO A 81 10.19 13.26 -6.30
CA PRO A 81 10.31 14.57 -5.66
C PRO A 81 11.61 15.30 -6.00
N ILE A 82 12.47 14.73 -6.84
CA ILE A 82 13.76 15.30 -7.25
C ILE A 82 13.80 15.54 -8.75
N ASN A 83 14.78 16.31 -9.24
CA ASN A 83 14.87 16.68 -10.66
C ASN A 83 15.45 15.57 -11.57
N THR A 84 15.96 14.49 -11.00
CA THR A 84 16.56 13.42 -11.80
C THR A 84 15.47 12.48 -12.34
N PRO A 85 15.43 12.20 -13.65
CA PRO A 85 14.48 11.27 -14.23
C PRO A 85 14.76 9.83 -13.78
N ASN A 86 13.69 9.03 -13.63
CA ASN A 86 13.76 7.68 -13.11
C ASN A 86 12.92 6.69 -13.90
N LEU A 87 13.40 5.44 -13.98
CA LEU A 87 12.59 4.25 -14.21
C LEU A 87 11.94 3.85 -12.89
N ILE A 88 10.71 3.38 -12.93
CA ILE A 88 9.94 3.00 -11.73
C ILE A 88 9.45 1.56 -11.87
N ARG A 89 9.58 0.79 -10.77
CA ARG A 89 8.83 -0.44 -10.58
C ARG A 89 8.19 -0.48 -9.19
N VAL A 90 7.04 -1.12 -9.11
CA VAL A 90 6.23 -1.21 -7.89
C VAL A 90 5.84 -2.66 -7.66
N SER A 91 5.91 -3.13 -6.42
CA SER A 91 5.22 -4.36 -6.01
C SER A 91 4.09 -4.02 -5.06
N ILE A 92 2.96 -4.71 -5.22
CA ILE A 92 1.81 -4.63 -4.34
C ILE A 92 1.52 -6.04 -3.86
N THR A 93 1.60 -6.24 -2.55
CA THR A 93 1.30 -7.51 -1.89
C THR A 93 0.21 -7.31 -0.86
N GLY A 94 -0.78 -8.19 -0.88
CA GLY A 94 -1.83 -8.19 0.12
C GLY A 94 -1.75 -9.45 0.98
N ARG A 95 -1.99 -9.31 2.29
CA ARG A 95 -2.03 -10.44 3.21
C ARG A 95 -3.03 -10.23 4.33
N TRP A 96 -3.64 -11.31 4.77
CA TRP A 96 -4.48 -11.33 5.96
C TRP A 96 -3.63 -11.53 7.22
N ILE A 97 -3.99 -10.85 8.29
CA ILE A 97 -3.35 -10.96 9.60
C ILE A 97 -4.43 -11.18 10.65
N ASN A 98 -4.17 -12.11 11.58
CA ASN A 98 -4.95 -12.21 12.79
C ASN A 98 -4.38 -11.23 13.83
N PRO A 99 -5.12 -10.20 14.28
CA PRO A 99 -4.63 -9.26 15.27
C PRO A 99 -4.34 -9.90 16.64
N ASN A 100 -4.91 -11.09 16.88
CA ASN A 100 -4.68 -11.85 18.15
C ASN A 100 -3.57 -12.91 18.03
N ASP A 101 -3.15 -13.26 16.79
CA ASP A 101 -2.05 -14.19 16.51
C ASP A 101 -1.38 -13.84 15.17
N GLU A 102 -0.37 -13.01 15.22
CA GLU A 102 0.37 -12.55 14.04
C GLU A 102 1.12 -13.68 13.29
N HIS A 103 1.25 -14.86 13.92
CA HIS A 103 1.89 -16.04 13.31
C HIS A 103 0.91 -16.96 12.60
N GLU A 104 -0.40 -16.73 12.72
CA GLU A 104 -1.40 -17.48 11.99
C GLU A 104 -1.25 -17.24 10.48
N VAL A 105 -1.07 -18.33 9.72
CA VAL A 105 -1.04 -18.28 8.26
C VAL A 105 -2.45 -18.32 7.73
N ILE A 106 -2.95 -17.18 7.28
CA ILE A 106 -4.29 -17.06 6.70
C ILE A 106 -4.15 -17.10 5.18
N PRO A 107 -4.86 -18.02 4.48
CA PRO A 107 -4.83 -18.08 3.03
C PRO A 107 -5.23 -16.76 2.39
N ASN A 108 -4.56 -16.36 1.31
CA ASN A 108 -4.99 -15.23 0.50
C ASN A 108 -5.85 -15.77 -0.65
N ASP A 109 -7.15 -15.51 -0.57
CA ASP A 109 -8.12 -15.93 -1.59
C ASP A 109 -8.45 -14.73 -2.49
N GLY A 110 -8.08 -14.82 -3.76
CA GLY A 110 -8.32 -13.78 -4.75
C GLY A 110 -9.80 -13.52 -5.06
N GLU A 111 -10.72 -14.43 -4.68
CA GLU A 111 -12.15 -14.20 -4.78
C GLU A 111 -12.68 -13.34 -3.62
N VAL A 112 -11.99 -13.37 -2.48
CA VAL A 112 -12.36 -12.61 -1.28
C VAL A 112 -11.86 -11.17 -1.35
N VAL A 113 -10.67 -10.95 -1.92
CA VAL A 113 -10.08 -9.61 -2.06
C VAL A 113 -9.68 -9.36 -3.49
N LYS A 114 -10.22 -8.29 -4.06
CA LYS A 114 -9.89 -7.83 -5.41
C LYS A 114 -9.19 -6.48 -5.34
N LEU A 115 -7.98 -6.43 -5.88
CA LEU A 115 -7.28 -5.16 -6.14
C LEU A 115 -7.82 -4.59 -7.47
N ASN A 116 -8.41 -3.39 -7.41
CA ASN A 116 -8.95 -2.71 -8.59
C ASN A 116 -7.88 -1.73 -9.10
N PHE A 117 -7.14 -2.18 -10.10
CA PHE A 117 -6.14 -1.35 -10.78
C PHE A 117 -6.82 -0.26 -11.60
N SER A 118 -6.16 0.88 -11.76
CA SER A 118 -6.68 2.03 -12.53
C SER A 118 -6.80 1.73 -14.03
N GLU A 119 -6.06 0.74 -14.51
CA GLU A 119 -6.07 0.30 -15.91
C GLU A 119 -6.23 -1.23 -15.95
N GLU A 120 -6.95 -1.71 -16.96
CA GLU A 120 -7.03 -3.14 -17.22
C GLU A 120 -5.72 -3.64 -17.85
N PHE A 121 -5.23 -4.75 -17.33
CA PHE A 121 -4.08 -5.46 -17.89
C PHE A 121 -4.56 -6.56 -18.84
N ASP A 122 -4.00 -6.59 -20.05
CA ASP A 122 -4.23 -7.70 -20.97
C ASP A 122 -3.58 -8.99 -20.49
N GLU A 123 -3.82 -10.10 -21.20
CA GLU A 123 -3.26 -11.43 -20.87
C GLU A 123 -1.73 -11.44 -20.86
N SER A 124 -1.09 -10.51 -21.57
CA SER A 124 0.37 -10.35 -21.60
C SER A 124 0.91 -9.45 -20.49
N GLY A 125 0.03 -8.89 -19.66
CA GLY A 125 0.36 -7.98 -18.57
C GLY A 125 0.51 -6.52 -18.97
N ASN A 126 0.10 -6.11 -20.18
CA ASN A 126 0.18 -4.71 -20.60
C ASN A 126 -1.08 -3.94 -20.26
N SER A 127 -0.90 -2.69 -19.87
CA SER A 127 -1.92 -1.64 -19.87
C SER A 127 -1.36 -0.41 -20.59
N THR A 128 -2.05 0.72 -20.55
CA THR A 128 -1.59 1.96 -21.22
C THR A 128 -0.27 2.46 -20.60
N ASN A 129 -0.22 2.57 -19.27
CA ASN A 129 0.89 3.20 -18.56
C ASN A 129 1.77 2.21 -17.78
N TRP A 130 1.25 1.01 -17.50
CA TRP A 130 1.91 0.02 -16.68
C TRP A 130 2.09 -1.32 -17.40
N TYR A 131 3.08 -2.07 -16.98
CA TYR A 131 3.32 -3.46 -17.38
C TYR A 131 3.41 -4.33 -16.14
N ARG A 132 2.49 -5.30 -16.01
CA ARG A 132 2.48 -6.33 -14.95
C ARG A 132 3.37 -7.49 -15.38
N ALA A 133 4.51 -7.65 -14.74
CA ALA A 133 5.48 -8.68 -15.06
C ALA A 133 5.33 -9.95 -14.22
N ASP A 134 5.88 -11.05 -14.72
CA ASP A 134 5.89 -12.37 -14.06
C ASP A 134 6.80 -12.40 -12.81
N ASP A 135 7.64 -11.39 -12.63
CA ASP A 135 8.55 -11.23 -11.47
C ASP A 135 7.90 -10.59 -10.25
N GLY A 136 6.58 -10.34 -10.32
CA GLY A 136 5.79 -9.76 -9.24
C GLY A 136 5.84 -8.23 -9.15
N TYR A 137 6.44 -7.57 -10.15
CA TYR A 137 6.48 -6.12 -10.24
C TYR A 137 5.59 -5.57 -11.34
N TYR A 138 5.13 -4.33 -11.12
CA TYR A 138 4.50 -3.45 -12.08
C TYR A 138 5.53 -2.42 -12.52
N TYR A 139 5.82 -2.36 -13.80
CA TYR A 139 6.79 -1.43 -14.40
C TYR A 139 6.07 -0.26 -15.06
N TYR A 140 6.46 0.96 -14.70
CA TYR A 140 5.95 2.14 -15.38
C TYR A 140 6.59 2.24 -16.77
N LYS A 141 5.77 2.37 -17.80
CA LYS A 141 6.19 2.28 -19.21
C LYS A 141 6.81 3.55 -19.77
N LYS A 142 6.98 4.56 -18.93
CA LYS A 142 7.58 5.86 -19.26
C LYS A 142 8.69 6.20 -18.25
N ILE A 143 9.52 7.17 -18.63
CA ILE A 143 10.42 7.80 -17.69
C ILE A 143 9.61 8.77 -16.82
N LEU A 144 9.75 8.66 -15.52
CA LEU A 144 9.18 9.59 -14.57
C LEU A 144 10.16 10.76 -14.37
N ASN A 145 9.82 11.91 -14.96
CA ASN A 145 10.64 13.11 -14.84
C ASN A 145 10.62 13.69 -13.44
N GLY A 146 11.53 14.63 -13.19
CA GLY A 146 11.59 15.29 -11.91
C GLY A 146 10.33 16.07 -11.57
N ASN A 147 9.90 15.99 -10.31
CA ASN A 147 8.70 16.61 -9.75
C ASN A 147 7.35 16.13 -10.33
N GLU A 148 7.36 15.09 -11.17
CA GLU A 148 6.15 14.45 -11.71
C GLU A 148 5.71 13.26 -10.85
N SER A 149 4.44 12.87 -11.01
CA SER A 149 3.88 11.63 -10.50
C SER A 149 3.48 10.72 -11.66
N THR A 150 3.53 9.41 -11.44
CA THR A 150 2.94 8.44 -12.38
C THR A 150 1.43 8.60 -12.43
N GLU A 151 0.79 8.02 -13.44
CA GLU A 151 -0.63 7.69 -13.37
C GLU A 151 -0.86 6.69 -12.23
N ASN A 152 -2.09 6.63 -11.73
CA ASN A 152 -2.45 5.68 -10.69
C ASN A 152 -2.13 4.25 -11.14
N LEU A 153 -1.64 3.43 -10.23
CA LEU A 153 -1.52 1.99 -10.43
C LEU A 153 -2.73 1.26 -9.86
N LEU A 154 -3.13 1.62 -8.63
CA LEU A 154 -4.27 1.07 -7.93
C LEU A 154 -5.25 2.20 -7.61
N ASP A 155 -6.55 1.94 -7.69
CA ASP A 155 -7.60 2.90 -7.32
C ASP A 155 -8.37 2.48 -6.08
N SER A 156 -8.62 1.19 -5.91
CA SER A 156 -9.41 0.69 -4.78
C SER A 156 -9.19 -0.79 -4.50
N VAL A 157 -9.74 -1.24 -3.38
CA VAL A 157 -9.80 -2.65 -2.99
C VAL A 157 -11.25 -3.00 -2.72
N THR A 158 -11.71 -4.14 -3.23
CA THR A 158 -13.06 -4.66 -2.97
C THR A 158 -12.94 -5.94 -2.15
N PHE A 159 -13.83 -6.09 -1.16
CA PHE A 159 -13.94 -7.27 -0.32
C PHE A 159 -15.26 -7.98 -0.58
N ASN A 160 -15.19 -9.30 -0.67
CA ASN A 160 -16.35 -10.18 -0.77
C ASN A 160 -16.33 -11.17 0.40
N ILE A 161 -16.63 -10.66 1.60
CA ILE A 161 -16.55 -11.43 2.85
C ILE A 161 -17.97 -11.83 3.26
N SER A 162 -18.25 -13.14 3.31
CA SER A 162 -19.50 -13.67 3.85
C SER A 162 -19.52 -13.65 5.37
N GLU A 163 -20.72 -13.77 5.96
CA GLU A 163 -20.88 -13.77 7.43
C GLU A 163 -20.15 -14.91 8.12
N ASP A 164 -20.01 -16.06 7.49
CA ASP A 164 -19.32 -17.24 8.02
C ASP A 164 -17.85 -17.35 7.58
N SER A 165 -17.29 -16.26 7.03
CA SER A 165 -15.93 -16.26 6.50
C SER A 165 -14.87 -16.31 7.60
N ILE A 166 -13.79 -17.07 7.36
CA ILE A 166 -12.59 -17.09 8.23
C ILE A 166 -11.87 -15.72 8.31
N TYR A 167 -12.24 -14.78 7.42
CA TYR A 167 -11.62 -13.45 7.33
C TYR A 167 -12.33 -12.39 8.18
N ARG A 168 -13.47 -12.71 8.82
CA ARG A 168 -14.36 -11.73 9.45
C ARG A 168 -13.68 -10.88 10.53
N ASP A 169 -12.84 -11.48 11.35
CA ASP A 169 -12.13 -10.82 12.47
C ASP A 169 -10.64 -10.64 12.14
N LYS A 170 -10.31 -10.53 10.86
CA LYS A 170 -8.93 -10.42 10.39
C LYS A 170 -8.68 -9.05 9.79
N GLU A 171 -7.42 -8.64 9.79
CA GLU A 171 -6.96 -7.43 9.12
C GLU A 171 -6.37 -7.79 7.76
N TYR A 172 -6.67 -7.01 6.73
CA TYR A 172 -6.02 -7.14 5.44
C TYR A 172 -4.99 -6.04 5.24
N HIS A 173 -3.74 -6.43 5.12
CA HIS A 173 -2.62 -5.52 4.91
C HIS A 173 -2.26 -5.47 3.44
N VAL A 174 -2.25 -4.27 2.86
CA VAL A 174 -1.72 -4.00 1.52
C VAL A 174 -0.36 -3.32 1.66
N GLU A 175 0.69 -4.04 1.32
CA GLU A 175 2.05 -3.51 1.30
C GLU A 175 2.40 -3.05 -0.11
N VAL A 176 2.81 -1.79 -0.24
CA VAL A 176 3.27 -1.20 -1.49
C VAL A 176 4.76 -0.90 -1.38
N LYS A 177 5.55 -1.38 -2.32
CA LYS A 177 6.98 -1.12 -2.40
C LYS A 177 7.32 -0.52 -3.75
N ALA A 178 7.91 0.67 -3.77
CA ALA A 178 8.37 1.34 -4.97
C ALA A 178 9.90 1.37 -5.04
N GLU A 179 10.43 1.07 -6.19
CA GLU A 179 11.85 1.16 -6.48
C GLU A 179 12.08 2.04 -7.71
N ALA A 180 13.14 2.83 -7.67
CA ALA A 180 13.52 3.72 -8.74
C ALA A 180 14.99 3.51 -9.14
N VAL A 181 15.31 3.80 -10.40
CA VAL A 181 16.68 3.81 -10.91
C VAL A 181 16.78 4.79 -12.07
N GLN A 182 17.95 5.40 -12.24
CA GLN A 182 18.19 6.30 -13.37
C GLN A 182 18.13 5.55 -14.71
N PRO A 183 17.53 6.15 -15.76
CA PRO A 183 17.42 5.55 -17.09
C PRO A 183 18.73 5.70 -17.87
N THR A 184 19.84 5.18 -17.34
CA THR A 184 21.18 5.35 -17.89
C THR A 184 21.83 4.02 -18.24
N LYS A 185 22.79 4.09 -19.14
CA LYS A 185 23.69 2.99 -19.51
C LYS A 185 25.13 3.48 -19.63
N HIS A 186 26.08 2.60 -19.52
CA HIS A 186 27.50 2.85 -19.75
C HIS A 186 28.10 1.78 -20.67
N LYS A 187 29.28 2.03 -21.17
CA LYS A 187 30.01 1.06 -22.01
C LYS A 187 30.95 0.21 -21.18
N ASP A 188 30.90 -1.10 -21.44
CA ASP A 188 31.94 -2.04 -21.04
C ASP A 188 32.47 -2.72 -22.31
N GLY A 189 33.61 -2.25 -22.80
CA GLY A 189 34.09 -2.59 -24.13
C GLY A 189 33.10 -2.18 -25.21
N ASN A 190 32.61 -3.16 -25.97
CA ASN A 190 31.61 -2.94 -27.02
C ASN A 190 30.15 -3.13 -26.55
N ASN A 191 29.95 -3.49 -25.29
CA ASN A 191 28.62 -3.78 -24.76
C ASN A 191 28.02 -2.59 -24.02
N ASP A 192 26.70 -2.39 -24.20
CA ASP A 192 25.90 -1.47 -23.38
C ASP A 192 25.50 -2.17 -22.10
N ILE A 193 25.88 -1.60 -20.96
CA ILE A 193 25.47 -2.04 -19.63
C ILE A 193 24.41 -1.08 -19.10
N TYR A 194 23.22 -1.58 -18.89
CA TYR A 194 22.07 -0.81 -18.40
C TYR A 194 22.07 -0.81 -16.86
N VAL A 195 22.06 0.38 -16.26
CA VAL A 195 22.16 0.55 -14.79
C VAL A 195 21.03 -0.16 -14.05
N TYR A 196 19.83 -0.20 -14.59
CA TYR A 196 18.73 -0.92 -13.94
C TYR A 196 19.02 -2.42 -13.76
N ARG A 197 19.81 -3.07 -14.61
CA ARG A 197 20.22 -4.48 -14.47
C ARG A 197 21.21 -4.71 -13.34
N GLU A 198 21.99 -3.70 -13.00
CA GLU A 198 22.94 -3.77 -11.89
C GLU A 198 22.25 -3.55 -10.54
N VAL A 199 21.17 -2.76 -10.53
CA VAL A 199 20.42 -2.39 -9.33
C VAL A 199 19.27 -3.36 -9.04
N TRP A 200 18.47 -3.67 -10.06
CA TRP A 200 17.31 -4.53 -9.91
C TRP A 200 17.68 -5.98 -10.25
N ARG A 201 17.42 -6.87 -9.31
CA ARG A 201 17.64 -8.31 -9.52
C ARG A 201 16.35 -8.96 -10.02
N ASN A 202 16.50 -10.11 -10.71
CA ASN A 202 15.40 -10.99 -11.13
C ASN A 202 14.35 -10.28 -12.00
N ILE A 203 14.78 -9.43 -12.92
CA ILE A 203 13.89 -8.80 -13.90
C ILE A 203 13.45 -9.84 -14.92
N SER A 204 12.15 -9.96 -15.17
CA SER A 204 11.62 -10.86 -16.21
C SER A 204 12.12 -10.45 -17.61
N ASN A 205 12.19 -11.40 -18.54
CA ASN A 205 12.72 -11.13 -19.89
C ASN A 205 11.93 -10.01 -20.59
N LYS A 206 10.60 -10.05 -20.54
CA LYS A 206 9.74 -9.03 -21.16
C LYS A 206 9.90 -7.65 -20.50
N ALA A 207 9.99 -7.60 -19.16
CA ALA A 207 10.26 -6.36 -18.45
C ALA A 207 11.62 -5.79 -18.82
N ASN A 208 12.64 -6.64 -18.96
CA ASN A 208 13.96 -6.23 -19.39
C ASN A 208 13.97 -5.66 -20.83
N GLU A 209 13.22 -6.25 -21.77
CA GLU A 209 13.07 -5.72 -23.13
C GLU A 209 12.37 -4.36 -23.13
N LEU A 210 11.30 -4.20 -22.33
CA LEU A 210 10.60 -2.94 -22.14
C LEU A 210 11.54 -1.85 -21.62
N LEU A 211 12.24 -2.12 -20.50
CA LEU A 211 13.14 -1.17 -19.88
C LEU A 211 14.29 -0.77 -20.80
N LYS A 212 14.84 -1.75 -21.54
CA LYS A 212 15.87 -1.49 -22.57
C LYS A 212 15.36 -0.52 -23.62
N SER A 213 14.15 -0.74 -24.14
CA SER A 213 13.54 0.14 -25.12
C SER A 213 13.36 1.57 -24.60
N ILE A 214 12.92 1.73 -23.36
CA ILE A 214 12.73 3.02 -22.71
C ILE A 214 14.07 3.78 -22.59
N VAL A 215 15.11 3.10 -22.09
CA VAL A 215 16.45 3.72 -21.94
C VAL A 215 17.05 4.08 -23.27
N ASP A 216 16.94 3.21 -24.30
CA ASP A 216 17.49 3.47 -25.63
C ASP A 216 16.78 4.63 -26.34
N GLN A 217 15.50 4.86 -26.05
CA GLN A 217 14.77 6.03 -26.56
C GLN A 217 15.19 7.32 -25.84
N TYR A 218 15.38 7.23 -24.52
CA TYR A 218 15.80 8.37 -23.71
C TYR A 218 17.20 8.88 -24.07
N ASP A 219 18.14 7.97 -24.34
CA ASP A 219 19.54 8.29 -24.66
C ASP A 219 19.69 8.94 -26.05
N LYS A 220 18.64 8.92 -26.89
CA LYS A 220 18.62 9.54 -28.23
C LYS A 220 18.11 10.98 -28.24
N ASN A 221 17.48 11.41 -27.14
CA ASN A 221 16.93 12.76 -27.00
C ASN A 221 17.85 13.65 -26.17
#